data_e007ca2180f1ae66291b9709e7041372
#
_entry.id   e007ca2180f1ae66291b9709e7041372
#
_cell.length_a   1.000
_cell.length_b   1.000
_cell.length_c   1.000
_cell.angle_alpha   90.00
_cell.angle_beta   90.00
_cell.angle_gamma   90.00
#
_symmetry.space_group_name_H-M   'P 1'
#
loop_
_entity.id
_entity.type
_entity.pdbx_description
1 polymer ?
#
loop_
_entity_poly.entity_id
_entity_poly.type
_entity_poly.pdbx_seq_one_letter_code
_entity_poly.pdbx_strand_id
1 'polypeptide(L)'
;TEINKKRLKLNYYIESGRPYTVRHIAYDINDLQINEIIENDSAQTLLYEGMVFDVSTLDNERQRITRLLQNNGYYKFNKDFLVYQADTVRNTYAIDLTMKLLPFQQRKEDVPTKHQQFKIRDVNFLTSENVSSSNNVEEHDSIHYRGLNIYFKGKSPDLRPKVLSTFNYIRPRSLYNEQDVQNTYTSMGR
;
A
#
# COMPACT_ATOMS: atom_id res chain seq x y z
N THR A 1 -0.64 29.13 -34.37
CA THR A 1 0.25 28.00 -34.74
C THR A 1 1.10 28.44 -35.92
N GLU A 2 2.39 28.56 -35.73
CA GLU A 2 3.33 28.85 -36.81
C GLU A 2 4.10 27.59 -37.17
N ILE A 3 4.08 27.24 -38.45
CA ILE A 3 4.79 26.08 -39.00
C ILE A 3 5.98 26.59 -39.81
N ASN A 4 7.18 26.34 -39.36
CA ASN A 4 8.40 26.58 -40.09
C ASN A 4 9.07 25.22 -40.40
N LYS A 5 9.32 24.94 -41.66
CA LYS A 5 9.79 23.69 -42.35
C LYS A 5 10.15 22.42 -41.54
N LYS A 6 10.42 22.48 -40.23
CA LYS A 6 10.70 21.34 -39.32
C LYS A 6 10.42 21.67 -37.83
N ARG A 7 9.78 22.80 -37.54
CA ARG A 7 9.53 23.21 -36.14
C ARG A 7 8.09 23.68 -36.01
N LEU A 8 7.37 23.12 -35.04
CA LEU A 8 6.02 23.55 -34.65
C LEU A 8 6.13 24.35 -33.36
N LYS A 9 5.59 25.55 -33.33
CA LYS A 9 5.42 26.36 -32.11
C LYS A 9 3.95 26.27 -31.70
N LEU A 10 3.70 25.68 -30.55
CA LEU A 10 2.37 25.54 -29.96
C LEU A 10 2.26 26.50 -28.78
N ASN A 11 1.32 27.41 -28.81
CA ASN A 11 1.04 28.33 -27.71
C ASN A 11 -0.30 27.90 -27.06
N TYR A 12 -0.28 27.69 -25.75
CA TYR A 12 -1.49 27.45 -24.95
C TYR A 12 -1.80 28.74 -24.18
N TYR A 13 -3.04 29.21 -24.27
CA TYR A 13 -3.56 30.28 -23.42
C TYR A 13 -4.49 29.63 -22.40
N ILE A 14 -4.14 29.74 -21.12
CA ILE A 14 -4.88 29.10 -20.02
C ILE A 14 -5.36 30.22 -19.08
N GLU A 15 -6.66 30.32 -18.90
CA GLU A 15 -7.27 31.13 -17.86
C GLU A 15 -7.70 30.20 -16.72
N SER A 16 -7.08 30.35 -15.53
CA SER A 16 -7.45 29.58 -14.36
C SER A 16 -8.62 30.28 -13.63
N GLY A 17 -9.67 29.51 -13.32
CA GLY A 17 -10.72 29.97 -12.41
C GLY A 17 -10.25 30.03 -10.95
N ARG A 18 -11.10 30.47 -10.03
CA ARG A 18 -10.82 30.41 -8.58
C ARG A 18 -10.78 28.95 -8.12
N PRO A 19 -9.75 28.55 -7.37
CA PRO A 19 -9.70 27.19 -6.85
C PRO A 19 -10.77 26.99 -5.76
N TYR A 20 -11.24 25.75 -5.65
CA TYR A 20 -12.04 25.34 -4.50
C TYR A 20 -11.11 25.06 -3.32
N THR A 21 -11.58 25.39 -2.10
CA THR A 21 -10.87 25.09 -0.85
C THR A 21 -11.67 24.12 0.00
N VAL A 22 -11.00 23.24 0.72
CA VAL A 22 -11.62 22.29 1.65
C VAL A 22 -12.06 23.07 2.90
N ARG A 23 -13.36 23.08 3.18
CA ARG A 23 -13.92 23.75 4.35
C ARG A 23 -13.95 22.85 5.57
N HIS A 24 -14.39 21.60 5.38
CA HIS A 24 -14.52 20.63 6.44
C HIS A 24 -14.09 19.25 5.96
N ILE A 25 -13.48 18.47 6.85
CA ILE A 25 -13.03 17.10 6.58
C ILE A 25 -13.68 16.17 7.60
N ALA A 26 -14.39 15.16 7.11
CA ALA A 26 -15.01 14.12 7.91
C ALA A 26 -14.52 12.73 7.50
N TYR A 27 -14.53 11.78 8.44
CA TYR A 27 -14.20 10.39 8.23
C TYR A 27 -15.42 9.53 8.57
N ASP A 28 -15.92 8.78 7.59
CA ASP A 28 -17.03 7.82 7.72
C ASP A 28 -16.46 6.40 7.58
N ILE A 29 -15.87 5.91 8.68
CA ILE A 29 -15.18 4.63 8.75
C ILE A 29 -15.91 3.70 9.72
N ASN A 30 -16.69 2.77 9.17
CA ASN A 30 -17.54 1.86 9.96
C ASN A 30 -16.77 0.65 10.56
N ASP A 31 -15.45 0.62 10.48
CA ASP A 31 -14.59 -0.38 11.11
C ASP A 31 -13.79 0.27 12.25
N LEU A 32 -14.13 -0.10 13.50
CA LEU A 32 -13.55 0.52 14.69
C LEU A 32 -12.02 0.36 14.77
N GLN A 33 -11.48 -0.80 14.37
CA GLN A 33 -10.03 -1.04 14.42
C GLN A 33 -9.30 -0.20 13.37
N ILE A 34 -9.84 -0.11 12.17
CA ILE A 34 -9.26 0.73 11.10
C ILE A 34 -9.37 2.20 11.48
N ASN A 35 -10.51 2.62 12.02
CA ASN A 35 -10.71 4.01 12.46
C ASN A 35 -9.67 4.39 13.54
N GLU A 36 -9.48 3.55 14.55
CA GLU A 36 -8.50 3.78 15.61
C GLU A 36 -7.06 3.90 15.06
N ILE A 37 -6.68 3.05 14.10
CA ILE A 37 -5.35 3.12 13.47
C ILE A 37 -5.17 4.45 12.73
N ILE A 38 -6.19 4.91 12.00
CA ILE A 38 -6.13 6.17 11.24
C ILE A 38 -6.12 7.37 12.18
N GLU A 39 -6.93 7.37 13.22
CA GLU A 39 -6.96 8.44 14.24
C GLU A 39 -5.64 8.57 14.97
N ASN A 40 -5.01 7.46 15.36
CA ASN A 40 -3.71 7.46 16.03
C ASN A 40 -2.58 8.01 15.13
N ASP A 41 -2.74 7.96 13.80
CA ASP A 41 -1.79 8.49 12.82
C ASP A 41 -2.23 9.86 12.23
N SER A 42 -3.24 10.49 12.82
CA SER A 42 -3.82 11.75 12.33
C SER A 42 -2.82 12.89 12.19
N ALA A 43 -1.75 12.92 12.99
CA ALA A 43 -0.68 13.92 12.88
C ALA A 43 0.10 13.84 11.54
N GLN A 44 0.01 12.73 10.80
CA GLN A 44 0.68 12.52 9.52
C GLN A 44 -0.25 12.74 8.31
N THR A 45 -1.49 13.14 8.54
CA THR A 45 -2.44 13.39 7.43
C THR A 45 -1.95 14.49 6.51
N LEU A 46 -2.20 14.32 5.21
CA LEU A 46 -1.92 15.33 4.20
C LEU A 46 -3.09 16.31 4.02
N LEU A 47 -4.23 16.04 4.69
CA LEU A 47 -5.44 16.81 4.54
C LEU A 47 -5.60 17.80 5.71
N TYR A 48 -5.95 19.04 5.39
CA TYR A 48 -6.27 20.07 6.38
C TYR A 48 -7.32 21.04 5.86
N GLU A 49 -8.10 21.61 6.76
CA GLU A 49 -9.09 22.64 6.43
C GLU A 49 -8.42 23.90 5.88
N GLY A 50 -8.97 24.46 4.84
CA GLY A 50 -8.39 25.62 4.12
C GLY A 50 -7.44 25.25 2.98
N MET A 51 -7.02 23.98 2.82
CA MET A 51 -6.22 23.57 1.67
C MET A 51 -6.98 23.75 0.35
N VAL A 52 -6.23 23.95 -0.73
CA VAL A 52 -6.82 23.91 -2.08
C VAL A 52 -7.24 22.47 -2.37
N PHE A 53 -8.45 22.31 -2.92
CA PHE A 53 -8.93 21.00 -3.33
C PHE A 53 -8.09 20.50 -4.53
N ASP A 54 -7.31 19.46 -4.30
CA ASP A 54 -6.45 18.83 -5.29
C ASP A 54 -6.57 17.31 -5.22
N VAL A 55 -6.94 16.73 -6.35
CA VAL A 55 -7.12 15.27 -6.48
C VAL A 55 -5.84 14.50 -6.21
N SER A 56 -4.68 15.07 -6.57
CA SER A 56 -3.38 14.44 -6.33
C SER A 56 -3.09 14.30 -4.83
N THR A 57 -3.41 15.32 -4.06
CA THR A 57 -3.28 15.29 -2.58
C THR A 57 -4.22 14.25 -1.96
N LEU A 58 -5.46 14.16 -2.46
CA LEU A 58 -6.40 13.12 -2.01
C LEU A 58 -5.91 11.70 -2.33
N ASP A 59 -5.35 11.48 -3.51
CA ASP A 59 -4.80 10.16 -3.87
C ASP A 59 -3.55 9.82 -3.07
N ASN A 60 -2.68 10.79 -2.79
CA ASN A 60 -1.52 10.62 -1.92
C ASN A 60 -1.93 10.23 -0.49
N GLU A 61 -2.98 10.84 0.05
CA GLU A 61 -3.53 10.47 1.36
C GLU A 61 -4.11 9.06 1.37
N ARG A 62 -4.85 8.67 0.32
CA ARG A 62 -5.31 7.28 0.16
C ARG A 62 -4.14 6.29 0.15
N GLN A 63 -3.05 6.62 -0.55
CA GLN A 63 -1.84 5.78 -0.59
C GLN A 63 -1.15 5.73 0.77
N ARG A 64 -1.07 6.85 1.50
CA ARG A 64 -0.50 6.91 2.85
C ARG A 64 -1.27 6.00 3.81
N ILE A 65 -2.60 6.13 3.86
CA ILE A 65 -3.46 5.30 4.70
C ILE A 65 -3.38 3.82 4.27
N THR A 66 -3.31 3.53 2.98
CA THR A 66 -3.13 2.16 2.50
C THR A 66 -1.85 1.53 3.06
N ARG A 67 -0.72 2.23 3.00
CA ARG A 67 0.54 1.74 3.58
C ARG A 67 0.47 1.59 5.10
N LEU A 68 -0.17 2.54 5.78
CA LEU A 68 -0.40 2.48 7.22
C LEU A 68 -1.15 1.19 7.58
N LEU A 69 -2.25 0.90 6.91
CA LEU A 69 -3.05 -0.29 7.17
C LEU A 69 -2.32 -1.58 6.78
N GLN A 70 -1.60 -1.61 5.68
CA GLN A 70 -0.79 -2.75 5.28
C GLN A 70 0.34 -3.03 6.29
N ASN A 71 0.92 -1.99 6.89
CA ASN A 71 1.90 -2.14 7.97
C ASN A 71 1.28 -2.63 9.30
N ASN A 72 -0.04 -2.54 9.42
CA ASN A 72 -0.82 -3.02 10.56
C ASN A 72 -1.59 -4.33 10.28
N GLY A 73 -1.12 -5.13 9.33
CA GLY A 73 -1.64 -6.47 9.08
C GLY A 73 -2.70 -6.59 7.98
N TYR A 74 -3.20 -5.50 7.43
CA TYR A 74 -4.25 -5.54 6.40
C TYR A 74 -3.66 -5.81 5.01
N TYR A 75 -3.07 -6.99 4.81
CA TYR A 75 -2.37 -7.41 3.58
C TYR A 75 -3.17 -7.18 2.30
N LYS A 76 -4.48 -7.45 2.31
CA LYS A 76 -5.36 -7.30 1.14
C LYS A 76 -5.92 -5.89 0.95
N PHE A 77 -5.53 -4.94 1.80
CA PHE A 77 -6.01 -3.58 1.69
C PHE A 77 -5.37 -2.87 0.49
N ASN A 78 -6.18 -2.11 -0.24
CA ASN A 78 -5.70 -1.24 -1.31
C ASN A 78 -6.42 0.11 -1.27
N LYS A 79 -5.92 1.10 -1.99
CA LYS A 79 -6.44 2.47 -1.97
C LYS A 79 -7.87 2.60 -2.50
N ASP A 80 -8.35 1.64 -3.27
CA ASP A 80 -9.69 1.71 -3.89
C ASP A 80 -10.81 1.44 -2.89
N PHE A 81 -10.48 0.93 -1.69
CA PHE A 81 -11.42 0.86 -0.58
C PHE A 81 -11.63 2.21 0.13
N LEU A 82 -10.80 3.22 -0.13
CA LEU A 82 -10.97 4.57 0.38
C LEU A 82 -11.53 5.45 -0.74
N VAL A 83 -12.71 6.02 -0.50
CA VAL A 83 -13.35 6.91 -1.46
C VAL A 83 -13.64 8.25 -0.79
N TYR A 84 -13.55 9.33 -1.58
CA TYR A 84 -13.94 10.65 -1.13
C TYR A 84 -15.30 11.03 -1.71
N GLN A 85 -16.16 11.54 -0.86
CA GLN A 85 -17.33 12.29 -1.25
C GLN A 85 -17.01 13.76 -1.04
N ALA A 86 -17.16 14.56 -2.10
CA ALA A 86 -16.91 15.99 -2.08
C ALA A 86 -18.21 16.74 -2.39
N ASP A 87 -18.72 17.46 -1.40
CA ASP A 87 -19.97 18.21 -1.50
C ASP A 87 -19.65 19.71 -1.61
N THR A 88 -20.05 20.33 -2.73
CA THR A 88 -19.84 21.76 -2.95
C THR A 88 -20.84 22.59 -2.14
N VAL A 89 -20.34 23.60 -1.45
CA VAL A 89 -21.18 24.54 -0.73
C VAL A 89 -21.72 25.61 -1.67
N ARG A 90 -23.05 25.72 -1.73
CA ARG A 90 -23.74 26.58 -2.67
C ARG A 90 -23.26 28.04 -2.59
N ASN A 91 -23.02 28.67 -3.74
CA ASN A 91 -22.53 30.04 -3.88
C ASN A 91 -21.18 30.33 -3.22
N THR A 92 -20.36 29.33 -3.01
CA THR A 92 -19.00 29.48 -2.48
C THR A 92 -18.02 28.64 -3.30
N TYR A 93 -16.72 28.88 -3.15
CA TYR A 93 -15.67 28.03 -3.67
C TYR A 93 -15.16 27.09 -2.56
N ALA A 94 -16.07 26.57 -1.73
CA ALA A 94 -15.77 25.70 -0.63
C ALA A 94 -16.36 24.29 -0.85
N ILE A 95 -15.65 23.28 -0.36
CA ILE A 95 -16.01 21.86 -0.45
C ILE A 95 -15.96 21.25 0.95
N ASP A 96 -17.00 20.51 1.31
CA ASP A 96 -16.96 19.59 2.44
C ASP A 96 -16.53 18.21 1.91
N LEU A 97 -15.52 17.64 2.55
CA LEU A 97 -14.89 16.40 2.14
C LEU A 97 -15.16 15.30 3.16
N THR A 98 -15.73 14.18 2.72
CA THR A 98 -15.93 13.01 3.57
C THR A 98 -15.15 11.83 2.99
N MET A 99 -14.19 11.28 3.76
CA MET A 99 -13.54 10.04 3.42
C MET A 99 -14.38 8.86 3.94
N LYS A 100 -14.66 7.91 3.07
CA LYS A 100 -15.44 6.70 3.36
C LYS A 100 -14.62 5.45 3.15
N LEU A 101 -14.79 4.47 4.03
CA LEU A 101 -14.25 3.13 3.88
C LEU A 101 -15.30 2.22 3.24
N LEU A 102 -14.99 1.68 2.06
CA LEU A 102 -15.78 0.63 1.43
C LEU A 102 -15.49 -0.72 2.10
N PRO A 103 -16.49 -1.61 2.22
CA PRO A 103 -16.28 -2.96 2.73
C PRO A 103 -15.37 -3.76 1.80
N PHE A 104 -14.72 -4.79 2.35
CA PHE A 104 -13.91 -5.69 1.55
C PHE A 104 -14.80 -6.54 0.65
N GLN A 105 -14.53 -6.47 -0.66
CA GLN A 105 -15.20 -7.27 -1.68
C GLN A 105 -14.17 -7.61 -2.76
N GLN A 106 -13.93 -8.89 -2.99
CA GLN A 106 -12.92 -9.33 -3.96
C GLN A 106 -13.48 -9.36 -5.38
N ARG A 107 -14.75 -9.78 -5.52
CA ARG A 107 -15.50 -9.77 -6.77
C ARG A 107 -16.84 -9.09 -6.56
N LYS A 108 -17.42 -8.52 -7.62
CA LYS A 108 -18.73 -7.84 -7.53
C LYS A 108 -19.87 -8.73 -7.02
N GLU A 109 -19.75 -10.03 -7.22
CA GLU A 109 -20.74 -11.03 -6.82
C GLU A 109 -20.56 -11.50 -5.37
N ASP A 110 -19.42 -11.20 -4.74
CA ASP A 110 -19.14 -11.64 -3.37
C ASP A 110 -19.96 -10.81 -2.37
N VAL A 111 -20.29 -11.42 -1.24
CA VAL A 111 -20.91 -10.70 -0.13
C VAL A 111 -19.86 -9.78 0.50
N PRO A 112 -20.15 -8.47 0.64
CA PRO A 112 -19.23 -7.54 1.30
C PRO A 112 -18.91 -7.98 2.73
N THR A 113 -17.64 -7.97 3.11
CA THR A 113 -17.17 -8.37 4.44
C THR A 113 -16.31 -7.29 5.07
N LYS A 114 -15.93 -7.48 6.34
CA LYS A 114 -14.95 -6.62 7.01
C LYS A 114 -13.54 -6.88 6.48
N HIS A 115 -12.71 -5.86 6.52
CA HIS A 115 -11.27 -6.01 6.29
C HIS A 115 -10.65 -6.86 7.40
N GLN A 116 -9.75 -7.75 7.04
CA GLN A 116 -9.13 -8.68 7.97
C GLN A 116 -7.63 -8.44 8.09
N GLN A 117 -7.11 -8.55 9.30
CA GLN A 117 -5.68 -8.60 9.56
C GLN A 117 -5.13 -10.01 9.30
N PHE A 118 -3.95 -10.09 8.74
CA PHE A 118 -3.23 -11.32 8.46
C PHE A 118 -1.97 -11.42 9.31
N LYS A 119 -1.67 -12.63 9.77
CA LYS A 119 -0.41 -12.97 10.43
C LYS A 119 0.44 -13.82 9.50
N ILE A 120 1.74 -13.60 9.55
CA ILE A 120 2.73 -14.45 8.87
C ILE A 120 2.75 -15.80 9.60
N ARG A 121 2.49 -16.89 8.89
CA ARG A 121 2.61 -18.24 9.45
C ARG A 121 4.06 -18.68 9.45
N ASP A 122 4.68 -18.73 8.28
CA ASP A 122 6.04 -19.22 8.07
C ASP A 122 6.78 -18.31 7.09
N VAL A 123 8.10 -18.25 7.22
CA VAL A 123 8.99 -17.58 6.26
C VAL A 123 9.87 -18.64 5.64
N ASN A 124 9.71 -18.84 4.33
CA ASN A 124 10.39 -19.86 3.57
C ASN A 124 11.33 -19.23 2.54
N PHE A 125 12.59 -19.64 2.57
CA PHE A 125 13.58 -19.29 1.55
C PHE A 125 13.86 -20.50 0.69
N LEU A 126 13.74 -20.35 -0.62
CA LEU A 126 14.14 -21.34 -1.60
C LEU A 126 15.41 -20.84 -2.27
N THR A 127 16.53 -21.55 -2.03
CA THR A 127 17.83 -21.27 -2.64
C THR A 127 18.09 -22.30 -3.73
N SER A 128 17.85 -21.94 -4.99
CA SER A 128 18.18 -22.79 -6.14
C SER A 128 18.49 -21.94 -7.37
N GLU A 129 19.41 -22.38 -8.20
CA GLU A 129 19.82 -21.68 -9.43
C GLU A 129 18.69 -21.54 -10.47
N ASN A 130 17.62 -22.35 -10.39
CA ASN A 130 16.51 -22.36 -11.34
C ASN A 130 15.17 -22.21 -10.64
N VAL A 131 14.79 -20.97 -10.31
CA VAL A 131 13.48 -20.62 -9.72
C VAL A 131 12.31 -20.94 -10.66
N SER A 132 12.57 -21.09 -11.97
CA SER A 132 11.52 -21.25 -12.98
C SER A 132 10.92 -22.66 -13.08
N SER A 133 11.48 -23.69 -12.48
CA SER A 133 11.12 -25.07 -12.81
C SER A 133 10.68 -25.96 -11.65
N SER A 134 10.69 -25.54 -10.41
CA SER A 134 10.20 -26.41 -9.35
C SER A 134 9.55 -25.68 -8.18
N ASN A 135 8.23 -25.52 -8.27
CA ASN A 135 7.37 -25.24 -7.10
C ASN A 135 7.24 -26.48 -6.17
N ASN A 136 7.91 -27.60 -6.44
CA ASN A 136 7.87 -28.79 -5.60
C ASN A 136 8.94 -28.70 -4.52
N VAL A 137 8.54 -28.22 -3.35
CA VAL A 137 9.35 -28.19 -2.12
C VAL A 137 9.75 -29.60 -1.67
N GLU A 138 9.03 -30.63 -2.11
CA GLU A 138 9.22 -32.05 -1.74
C GLU A 138 10.55 -32.66 -2.18
N GLU A 139 11.23 -32.05 -3.16
CA GLU A 139 12.55 -32.51 -3.65
C GLU A 139 13.73 -31.74 -3.03
N HIS A 140 13.53 -30.95 -2.00
CA HIS A 140 14.55 -30.10 -1.40
C HIS A 140 14.88 -30.54 0.02
N ASP A 141 16.16 -30.54 0.36
CA ASP A 141 16.61 -30.57 1.74
C ASP A 141 16.25 -29.25 2.44
N SER A 142 16.10 -29.28 3.75
CA SER A 142 15.70 -28.10 4.50
C SER A 142 16.50 -27.92 5.80
N ILE A 143 16.74 -26.66 6.14
CA ILE A 143 17.33 -26.24 7.41
C ILE A 143 16.41 -25.24 8.07
N HIS A 144 16.14 -25.42 9.38
CA HIS A 144 15.47 -24.42 10.17
C HIS A 144 16.50 -23.56 10.92
N TYR A 145 16.46 -22.24 10.70
CA TYR A 145 17.39 -21.30 11.33
C TYR A 145 16.69 -20.00 11.74
N ARG A 146 16.64 -19.73 13.05
CA ARG A 146 16.04 -18.50 13.63
C ARG A 146 14.64 -18.18 13.12
N GLY A 147 13.76 -19.20 13.03
CA GLY A 147 12.39 -19.05 12.57
C GLY A 147 12.22 -19.04 11.05
N LEU A 148 13.29 -19.22 10.28
CA LEU A 148 13.26 -19.33 8.84
C LEU A 148 13.37 -20.79 8.42
N ASN A 149 12.58 -21.21 7.45
CA ASN A 149 12.73 -22.47 6.76
C ASN A 149 13.51 -22.21 5.44
N ILE A 150 14.66 -22.86 5.31
CA ILE A 150 15.55 -22.67 4.15
C ILE A 150 15.58 -23.98 3.40
N TYR A 151 15.08 -23.97 2.17
CA TYR A 151 15.02 -25.10 1.26
C TYR A 151 16.11 -24.95 0.21
N PHE A 152 16.83 -26.06 -0.11
CA PHE A 152 17.94 -26.04 -1.04
C PHE A 152 18.10 -27.40 -1.72
N LYS A 153 18.78 -27.43 -2.88
CA LYS A 153 19.19 -28.66 -3.58
C LYS A 153 20.68 -28.90 -3.36
N GLY A 154 21.03 -30.14 -3.04
CA GLY A 154 22.44 -30.53 -2.85
C GLY A 154 22.82 -30.69 -1.39
N LYS A 155 24.13 -30.66 -1.09
CA LYS A 155 24.64 -30.96 0.26
C LYS A 155 24.53 -29.81 1.25
N SER A 156 24.33 -28.60 0.79
CA SER A 156 24.23 -27.38 1.62
C SER A 156 23.55 -26.27 0.85
N PRO A 157 22.91 -25.30 1.56
CA PRO A 157 22.32 -24.13 0.92
C PRO A 157 23.40 -23.22 0.30
N ASP A 158 23.09 -22.63 -0.86
CA ASP A 158 23.99 -21.72 -1.60
C ASP A 158 24.33 -20.47 -0.77
N LEU A 159 23.37 -20.00 0.01
CA LEU A 159 23.53 -18.87 0.92
C LEU A 159 23.56 -19.35 2.38
N ARG A 160 24.51 -18.83 3.15
CA ARG A 160 24.61 -19.15 4.58
C ARG A 160 23.33 -18.74 5.31
N PRO A 161 22.72 -19.61 6.15
CA PRO A 161 21.51 -19.29 6.93
C PRO A 161 21.59 -17.99 7.73
N LYS A 162 22.77 -17.67 8.25
CA LYS A 162 23.05 -16.43 8.97
C LYS A 162 22.84 -15.19 8.07
N VAL A 163 23.26 -15.24 6.80
CA VAL A 163 23.11 -14.15 5.84
C VAL A 163 21.62 -13.90 5.57
N LEU A 164 20.86 -14.95 5.23
CA LEU A 164 19.43 -14.87 5.02
C LEU A 164 18.70 -14.28 6.24
N SER A 165 19.05 -14.75 7.44
CA SER A 165 18.48 -14.24 8.69
C SER A 165 18.83 -12.76 8.96
N THR A 166 19.99 -12.28 8.50
CA THR A 166 20.41 -10.89 8.71
C THR A 166 19.65 -9.91 7.80
N PHE A 167 19.33 -10.32 6.58
CA PHE A 167 18.64 -9.49 5.59
C PHE A 167 17.13 -9.69 5.57
N ASN A 168 16.61 -10.59 6.40
CA ASN A 168 15.18 -10.83 6.53
C ASN A 168 14.58 -10.01 7.68
N TYR A 169 13.61 -9.16 7.37
CA TYR A 169 12.84 -8.36 8.33
C TYR A 169 11.50 -9.01 8.69
N ILE A 170 11.02 -9.95 7.86
CA ILE A 170 9.73 -10.63 8.06
C ILE A 170 9.85 -11.61 9.22
N ARG A 171 8.93 -11.51 10.18
CA ARG A 171 8.93 -12.37 11.39
C ARG A 171 7.78 -13.36 11.36
N PRO A 172 8.02 -14.67 11.53
CA PRO A 172 6.96 -15.64 11.70
C PRO A 172 6.08 -15.29 12.91
N ARG A 173 4.79 -15.55 12.81
CA ARG A 173 3.75 -15.33 13.84
C ARG A 173 3.46 -13.86 14.16
N SER A 174 4.12 -12.90 13.54
CA SER A 174 3.78 -11.48 13.63
C SER A 174 2.63 -11.11 12.70
N LEU A 175 2.02 -9.96 12.90
CA LEU A 175 1.16 -9.35 11.89
C LEU A 175 1.96 -9.08 10.62
N TYR A 176 1.28 -9.17 9.48
CA TYR A 176 1.85 -8.74 8.20
C TYR A 176 2.26 -7.26 8.29
N ASN A 177 3.41 -6.95 7.74
CA ASN A 177 3.91 -5.59 7.63
C ASN A 177 4.55 -5.42 6.25
N GLU A 178 3.97 -4.54 5.44
CA GLU A 178 4.44 -4.27 4.08
C GLU A 178 5.86 -3.71 4.07
N GLN A 179 6.19 -2.84 5.03
CA GLN A 179 7.53 -2.25 5.11
C GLN A 179 8.60 -3.31 5.38
N ASP A 180 8.31 -4.30 6.23
CA ASP A 180 9.25 -5.41 6.49
C ASP A 180 9.46 -6.27 5.24
N VAL A 181 8.41 -6.48 4.45
CA VAL A 181 8.51 -7.18 3.16
C VAL A 181 9.39 -6.39 2.19
N GLN A 182 9.13 -5.10 2.01
CA GLN A 182 9.91 -4.23 1.12
C GLN A 182 11.38 -4.12 1.56
N ASN A 183 11.63 -3.99 2.87
CA ASN A 183 12.97 -3.97 3.42
C ASN A 183 13.72 -5.27 3.14
N THR A 184 13.03 -6.42 3.27
CA THR A 184 13.60 -7.73 2.96
C THR A 184 13.98 -7.83 1.49
N TYR A 185 13.08 -7.48 0.56
CA TYR A 185 13.37 -7.49 -0.87
C TYR A 185 14.54 -6.56 -1.23
N THR A 186 14.52 -5.33 -0.71
CA THR A 186 15.57 -4.35 -0.98
C THR A 186 16.94 -4.80 -0.46
N SER A 187 16.96 -5.44 0.71
CA SER A 187 18.20 -5.91 1.34
C SER A 187 18.77 -7.13 0.63
N MET A 188 17.94 -7.99 0.07
CA MET A 188 18.36 -9.20 -0.66
C MET A 188 18.64 -8.96 -2.13
N GLY A 189 18.11 -7.91 -2.72
CA GLY A 189 18.31 -7.57 -4.14
C GLY A 189 19.54 -6.69 -4.42
N ARG A 190 20.38 -6.44 -3.41
CA ARG A 190 21.61 -5.63 -3.54
C ARG A 190 22.86 -6.48 -3.67
#